data_0941975698088c33cb1ab3720e22291d
#
_entry.id   0941975698088c33cb1ab3720e22291d
#
_cell.length_a   1.000
_cell.length_b   1.000
_cell.length_c   1.000
_cell.angle_alpha   90.00
_cell.angle_beta   90.00
_cell.angle_gamma   90.00
#
_symmetry.space_group_name_H-M   'P 1'
#
loop_
_entity.id
_entity.type
_entity.pdbx_description
1 polymer ?
#
loop_
_entity_poly.entity_id
_entity_poly.type
_entity_poly.pdbx_seq_one_letter_code
_entity_poly.pdbx_strand_id
1 'polypeptide(L)'
;GIILFRFINVSEVSPAITNVKALGNPIVYDMVVADITKRLEQSRYLTDGTNKLCFSLNVCFVLPKIESLQIMRAVTDDESEFCRNHLIFRDTIMKMRRDGSSIIKDYLKDSVELQEEIVDYVFQRLCPEITIPRKFILNEHCAVAGVNGDLENSDRAVKSYRLDSKQIDIINRIAKGNQLILACAGSGKSVLLISKCFKLASLNPAENFLITCYNRNLKNYYQWAIAQAGFSNINVQCSTFFGLCRQLLESSGLPVPFGKQNNSYYDGLFALVNKALAQNRIKNRYYGIFIDEVQIFRPEWYRFCFNLLKSKNADDHYFVIAGDKSQDIKNNIRHGKAPWQGGGSVYPEYRGKTLPIEINYRNSKPINDAIDSYVAASKQLALRLNIDLTSDPELFLRGTAYRSGNKPTLVELANFSNEGETNAIGDAIKNLIETKGLSEVDIAIILYNENAYTTSGWESSYYKLSPGIIQYFNRQGWEDPAFLKQGYDAGVTYGSRRGVTVTSIEGSLGLDFRAVVLAGLRPLGTHEKARLMEDFENLSFEQLTEKREAFRKNVNFLYTGCTRAKDELTII
;
A
#
# COMPACT_ATOMS: atom_id res chain seq x y z
N GLY A 1 8.30 -30.74 -9.61
CA GLY A 1 9.56 -30.03 -9.42
C GLY A 1 9.44 -28.53 -9.67
N ILE A 2 10.38 -27.76 -9.18
CA ILE A 2 10.43 -26.31 -9.33
C ILE A 2 11.73 -25.92 -10.04
N ILE A 3 11.62 -24.99 -11.00
CA ILE A 3 12.76 -24.36 -11.65
C ILE A 3 12.78 -22.88 -11.24
N LEU A 4 13.91 -22.43 -10.73
CA LEU A 4 14.18 -21.02 -10.46
C LEU A 4 15.05 -20.44 -11.55
N PHE A 5 14.63 -19.31 -12.13
CA PHE A 5 15.38 -18.62 -13.15
C PHE A 5 16.12 -17.42 -12.56
N ARG A 6 17.44 -17.39 -12.76
CA ARG A 6 18.29 -16.25 -12.44
C ARG A 6 18.79 -15.60 -13.72
N PHE A 7 18.38 -14.38 -13.99
CA PHE A 7 18.81 -13.64 -15.17
C PHE A 7 20.19 -13.04 -14.98
N ILE A 8 21.06 -13.25 -15.96
CA ILE A 8 22.40 -12.66 -16.03
C ILE A 8 22.40 -11.64 -17.16
N ASN A 9 22.47 -10.37 -16.82
CA ASN A 9 22.43 -9.27 -17.79
C ASN A 9 23.82 -8.98 -18.37
N VAL A 10 24.31 -9.87 -19.22
CA VAL A 10 25.57 -9.73 -19.95
C VAL A 10 25.26 -9.70 -21.44
N SER A 11 25.82 -8.73 -22.16
CA SER A 11 25.64 -8.56 -23.62
C SER A 11 26.87 -8.97 -24.43
N GLU A 12 28.01 -9.19 -23.78
CA GLU A 12 29.27 -9.54 -24.42
C GLU A 12 29.67 -10.99 -24.13
N VAL A 13 30.29 -11.66 -25.11
CA VAL A 13 30.61 -13.08 -25.02
C VAL A 13 31.71 -13.35 -23.97
N SER A 14 32.74 -12.52 -23.91
CA SER A 14 33.87 -12.73 -22.99
C SER A 14 33.45 -12.69 -21.50
N PRO A 15 32.72 -11.68 -21.02
CA PRO A 15 32.15 -11.70 -19.68
C PRO A 15 31.16 -12.85 -19.45
N ALA A 16 30.42 -13.26 -20.50
CA ALA A 16 29.50 -14.40 -20.40
C ALA A 16 30.25 -15.70 -20.15
N ILE A 17 31.35 -15.97 -20.88
CA ILE A 17 32.19 -17.14 -20.68
C ILE A 17 32.78 -17.17 -19.27
N THR A 18 33.25 -16.02 -18.77
CA THR A 18 33.77 -15.91 -17.40
C THR A 18 32.70 -16.26 -16.34
N ASN A 19 31.47 -15.75 -16.52
CA ASN A 19 30.36 -16.09 -15.63
C ASN A 19 30.00 -17.58 -15.72
N VAL A 20 29.94 -18.15 -16.93
CA VAL A 20 29.62 -19.58 -17.13
C VAL A 20 30.66 -20.46 -16.46
N LYS A 21 31.95 -20.17 -16.63
CA LYS A 21 33.04 -20.91 -15.96
C LYS A 21 32.99 -20.81 -14.44
N ALA A 22 32.66 -19.63 -13.90
CA ALA A 22 32.51 -19.46 -12.48
C ALA A 22 31.31 -20.24 -11.91
N LEU A 23 30.18 -20.23 -12.63
CA LEU A 23 28.96 -20.94 -12.23
C LEU A 23 29.00 -22.44 -12.47
N GLY A 24 29.76 -22.86 -13.51
CA GLY A 24 29.98 -24.26 -13.85
C GLY A 24 30.93 -24.96 -12.87
N ASN A 25 31.56 -24.24 -11.96
CA ASN A 25 32.24 -24.85 -10.82
C ASN A 25 31.19 -25.49 -9.89
N PRO A 26 31.20 -26.83 -9.69
CA PRO A 26 30.22 -27.54 -8.88
C PRO A 26 30.06 -26.94 -7.48
N ILE A 27 31.15 -26.54 -6.86
CA ILE A 27 31.14 -25.94 -5.50
C ILE A 27 30.32 -24.62 -5.49
N VAL A 28 30.49 -23.77 -6.49
CA VAL A 28 29.78 -22.49 -6.58
C VAL A 28 28.30 -22.70 -6.86
N TYR A 29 27.98 -23.62 -7.75
CA TYR A 29 26.59 -23.98 -8.06
C TYR A 29 25.88 -24.56 -6.83
N ASP A 30 26.52 -25.55 -6.17
CA ASP A 30 25.99 -26.19 -4.97
C ASP A 30 25.78 -25.18 -3.82
N MET A 31 26.67 -24.21 -3.66
CA MET A 31 26.47 -23.13 -2.69
C MET A 31 25.24 -22.28 -2.98
N VAL A 32 24.99 -21.96 -4.25
CA VAL A 32 23.78 -21.20 -4.65
C VAL A 32 22.52 -22.02 -4.40
N VAL A 33 22.52 -23.28 -4.78
CA VAL A 33 21.39 -24.20 -4.53
C VAL A 33 21.17 -24.40 -3.03
N ALA A 34 22.22 -24.60 -2.25
CA ALA A 34 22.15 -24.79 -0.81
C ALA A 34 21.59 -23.55 -0.08
N ASP A 35 21.98 -22.34 -0.47
CA ASP A 35 21.42 -21.11 0.11
C ASP A 35 19.91 -21.00 -0.14
N ILE A 36 19.49 -21.28 -1.38
CA ILE A 36 18.08 -21.27 -1.76
C ILE A 36 17.31 -22.37 -1.01
N THR A 37 17.83 -23.58 -1.00
CA THR A 37 17.26 -24.74 -0.30
C THR A 37 17.08 -24.44 1.18
N LYS A 38 18.11 -23.93 1.83
CA LYS A 38 18.07 -23.56 3.25
C LYS A 38 17.00 -22.51 3.55
N ARG A 39 16.77 -21.56 2.66
CA ARG A 39 15.69 -20.55 2.81
C ARG A 39 14.31 -21.19 2.70
N LEU A 40 14.13 -22.13 1.77
CA LEU A 40 12.88 -22.85 1.57
C LEU A 40 12.59 -23.81 2.71
N GLU A 41 13.59 -24.54 3.21
CA GLU A 41 13.48 -25.48 4.32
C GLU A 41 13.09 -24.84 5.67
N GLN A 42 13.22 -23.52 5.79
CA GLN A 42 12.69 -22.79 6.95
C GLN A 42 11.15 -22.79 7.02
N SER A 43 10.46 -23.24 5.98
CA SER A 43 9.01 -23.31 5.94
C SER A 43 8.53 -24.74 6.14
N ARG A 44 7.84 -25.01 7.25
CA ARG A 44 7.22 -26.31 7.53
C ARG A 44 6.22 -26.78 6.47
N TYR A 45 5.74 -25.88 5.62
CA TYR A 45 4.81 -26.19 4.52
C TYR A 45 5.54 -26.66 3.26
N LEU A 46 6.84 -26.48 3.18
CA LEU A 46 7.67 -26.86 2.05
C LEU A 46 8.56 -28.06 2.35
N THR A 47 8.53 -28.56 3.60
CA THR A 47 9.36 -29.69 4.04
C THR A 47 8.51 -30.90 4.41
N ASP A 48 9.09 -32.07 4.23
CA ASP A 48 8.55 -33.32 4.71
C ASP A 48 8.85 -33.56 6.21
N GLY A 49 8.45 -34.69 6.73
CA GLY A 49 8.72 -35.08 8.13
C GLY A 49 10.20 -35.19 8.50
N THR A 50 11.12 -35.12 7.53
CA THR A 50 12.58 -35.17 7.72
C THR A 50 13.25 -33.80 7.55
N ASN A 51 12.47 -32.73 7.47
CA ASN A 51 12.90 -31.36 7.21
C ASN A 51 13.58 -31.16 5.83
N LYS A 52 13.35 -32.04 4.87
CA LYS A 52 13.80 -31.86 3.48
C LYS A 52 12.66 -31.35 2.62
N LEU A 53 13.00 -30.62 1.53
CA LEU A 53 12.00 -30.13 0.60
C LEU A 53 11.15 -31.29 0.05
N CYS A 54 9.83 -31.12 0.02
CA CYS A 54 8.87 -32.09 -0.51
C CYS A 54 8.82 -32.11 -2.06
N PHE A 55 9.73 -31.40 -2.74
CA PHE A 55 9.86 -31.33 -4.20
C PHE A 55 11.30 -31.16 -4.61
N SER A 56 11.60 -31.49 -5.88
CA SER A 56 12.91 -31.22 -6.47
C SER A 56 13.06 -29.74 -6.88
N LEU A 57 14.26 -29.20 -6.68
CA LEU A 57 14.63 -27.84 -7.05
C LEU A 57 15.71 -27.87 -8.10
N ASN A 58 15.54 -27.12 -9.18
CA ASN A 58 16.59 -26.79 -10.15
C ASN A 58 16.77 -25.28 -10.24
N VAL A 59 18.00 -24.83 -10.37
CA VAL A 59 18.33 -23.43 -10.61
C VAL A 59 18.91 -23.28 -12.00
N CYS A 60 18.26 -22.47 -12.84
CA CYS A 60 18.71 -22.18 -14.19
C CYS A 60 19.12 -20.73 -14.32
N PHE A 61 20.25 -20.48 -14.98
CA PHE A 61 20.72 -19.14 -15.28
C PHE A 61 20.34 -18.77 -16.71
N VAL A 62 19.74 -17.60 -16.88
CA VAL A 62 19.24 -17.13 -18.17
C VAL A 62 20.14 -16.04 -18.71
N LEU A 63 20.70 -16.26 -19.90
CA LEU A 63 21.54 -15.34 -20.66
C LEU A 63 20.77 -14.85 -21.91
N PRO A 64 19.86 -13.85 -21.75
CA PRO A 64 18.90 -13.53 -22.82
C PRO A 64 19.49 -12.82 -24.03
N LYS A 65 20.76 -12.42 -23.96
CA LYS A 65 21.47 -11.70 -25.04
C LYS A 65 22.56 -12.52 -25.71
N ILE A 66 22.85 -13.72 -25.20
CA ILE A 66 23.93 -14.59 -25.66
C ILE A 66 23.32 -15.84 -26.31
N GLU A 67 23.87 -16.27 -27.44
CA GLU A 67 23.45 -17.50 -28.10
C GLU A 67 24.30 -18.69 -27.61
N SER A 68 23.69 -19.88 -27.53
CA SER A 68 24.32 -21.08 -26.99
C SER A 68 25.64 -21.42 -27.73
N LEU A 69 25.65 -21.28 -29.05
CA LEU A 69 26.80 -21.61 -29.89
C LEU A 69 28.04 -20.76 -29.56
N GLN A 70 27.85 -19.53 -29.09
CA GLN A 70 28.95 -18.62 -28.73
C GLN A 70 29.67 -19.09 -27.45
N ILE A 71 28.97 -19.74 -26.54
CA ILE A 71 29.52 -20.25 -25.29
C ILE A 71 30.06 -21.68 -25.48
N MET A 72 29.27 -22.55 -26.13
CA MET A 72 29.59 -23.96 -26.28
C MET A 72 30.91 -24.22 -27.01
N ARG A 73 31.38 -23.28 -27.84
CA ARG A 73 32.69 -23.35 -28.50
C ARG A 73 33.88 -23.00 -27.62
N ALA A 74 33.60 -22.39 -26.46
CA ALA A 74 34.63 -21.81 -25.58
C ALA A 74 34.73 -22.50 -24.21
N VAL A 75 33.93 -23.53 -23.98
CA VAL A 75 33.85 -24.27 -22.71
C VAL A 75 34.30 -25.72 -22.91
N THR A 76 34.71 -26.37 -21.85
CA THR A 76 35.08 -27.80 -21.81
C THR A 76 33.86 -28.71 -21.92
N ASP A 77 34.06 -30.02 -22.09
CA ASP A 77 32.95 -30.98 -22.17
C ASP A 77 32.12 -31.01 -20.90
N ASP A 78 32.74 -30.96 -19.72
CA ASP A 78 32.05 -30.94 -18.41
C ASP A 78 31.26 -29.62 -18.24
N GLU A 79 31.85 -28.48 -18.63
CA GLU A 79 31.17 -27.19 -18.64
C GLU A 79 30.01 -27.17 -19.65
N SER A 80 30.12 -27.90 -20.75
CA SER A 80 29.06 -28.06 -21.75
C SER A 80 27.87 -28.84 -21.23
N GLU A 81 28.11 -29.85 -20.39
CA GLU A 81 27.03 -30.56 -19.68
C GLU A 81 26.31 -29.65 -18.70
N PHE A 82 27.05 -28.89 -17.89
CA PHE A 82 26.46 -27.88 -17.04
C PHE A 82 25.62 -26.87 -17.82
N CYS A 83 26.13 -26.38 -18.95
CA CYS A 83 25.42 -25.47 -19.83
C CYS A 83 24.07 -26.03 -20.29
N ARG A 84 24.03 -27.30 -20.70
CA ARG A 84 22.79 -27.97 -21.15
C ARG A 84 21.75 -28.11 -20.03
N ASN A 85 22.20 -28.38 -18.83
CA ASN A 85 21.30 -28.68 -17.69
C ASN A 85 20.86 -27.45 -16.92
N HIS A 86 21.61 -26.35 -16.96
CA HIS A 86 21.41 -25.21 -16.07
C HIS A 86 21.42 -23.84 -16.77
N LEU A 87 21.68 -23.78 -18.09
CA LEU A 87 21.70 -22.49 -18.78
C LEU A 87 20.64 -22.40 -19.88
N ILE A 88 19.99 -21.23 -19.92
CA ILE A 88 19.00 -20.88 -20.92
C ILE A 88 19.53 -19.67 -21.70
N PHE A 89 19.79 -19.89 -22.97
CA PHE A 89 20.34 -18.90 -23.89
C PHE A 89 19.25 -18.22 -24.72
N ARG A 90 19.62 -17.18 -25.45
CA ARG A 90 18.74 -16.44 -26.36
C ARG A 90 18.02 -17.34 -27.37
N ASP A 91 18.74 -18.22 -28.01
CA ASP A 91 18.19 -19.17 -29.00
C ASP A 91 17.22 -20.16 -28.35
N THR A 92 17.48 -20.61 -27.12
CA THR A 92 16.54 -21.42 -26.32
C THR A 92 15.27 -20.65 -26.01
N ILE A 93 15.38 -19.37 -25.59
CA ILE A 93 14.23 -18.50 -25.36
C ILE A 93 13.40 -18.30 -26.62
N MET A 94 14.06 -18.11 -27.78
CA MET A 94 13.36 -17.96 -29.05
C MET A 94 12.65 -19.24 -29.48
N LYS A 95 13.21 -20.41 -29.20
CA LYS A 95 12.56 -21.72 -29.40
C LYS A 95 11.34 -21.84 -28.47
N MET A 96 11.47 -21.52 -27.19
CA MET A 96 10.34 -21.52 -26.25
C MET A 96 9.19 -20.61 -26.71
N ARG A 97 9.53 -19.45 -27.29
CA ARG A 97 8.53 -18.50 -27.81
C ARG A 97 7.79 -19.06 -29.04
N ARG A 98 8.45 -19.85 -29.87
CA ARG A 98 7.89 -20.44 -31.10
C ARG A 98 7.14 -21.74 -30.80
N ASP A 99 7.76 -22.63 -30.01
CA ASP A 99 7.35 -24.03 -29.86
C ASP A 99 6.67 -24.30 -28.52
N GLY A 100 6.44 -23.23 -27.73
CA GLY A 100 5.78 -23.30 -26.43
C GLY A 100 6.70 -23.69 -25.27
N SER A 101 6.09 -23.85 -24.10
CA SER A 101 6.81 -24.09 -22.84
C SER A 101 7.29 -25.53 -22.63
N SER A 102 7.05 -26.44 -23.60
CA SER A 102 7.48 -27.86 -23.49
C SER A 102 8.97 -28.01 -23.24
N ILE A 103 9.78 -27.13 -23.83
CA ILE A 103 11.23 -27.11 -23.65
C ILE A 103 11.67 -26.89 -22.20
N ILE A 104 10.86 -26.18 -21.41
CA ILE A 104 11.14 -25.95 -19.98
C ILE A 104 11.14 -27.26 -19.19
N LYS A 105 10.36 -28.25 -19.63
CA LYS A 105 10.29 -29.56 -18.98
C LYS A 105 11.62 -30.29 -18.94
N ASP A 106 12.50 -30.04 -19.93
CA ASP A 106 13.83 -30.66 -20.01
C ASP A 106 14.74 -30.22 -18.84
N TYR A 107 14.42 -29.10 -18.21
CA TYR A 107 15.13 -28.58 -17.03
C TYR A 107 14.51 -29.03 -15.69
N LEU A 108 13.40 -29.76 -15.69
CA LEU A 108 12.79 -30.31 -14.48
C LEU A 108 13.51 -31.63 -14.10
N LYS A 109 13.90 -31.75 -12.85
CA LYS A 109 14.51 -32.99 -12.31
C LYS A 109 13.47 -34.10 -12.08
N ASP A 110 12.21 -33.71 -11.91
CA ASP A 110 11.08 -34.64 -11.79
C ASP A 110 9.81 -33.98 -12.37
N SER A 111 8.81 -34.79 -12.69
CA SER A 111 7.55 -34.35 -13.30
C SER A 111 6.37 -34.39 -12.31
N VAL A 112 6.63 -34.37 -11.00
CA VAL A 112 5.57 -34.35 -10.01
C VAL A 112 4.85 -33.01 -10.04
N GLU A 113 3.53 -33.05 -10.24
CA GLU A 113 2.68 -31.87 -10.18
C GLU A 113 2.58 -31.39 -8.74
N LEU A 114 2.85 -30.13 -8.49
CA LEU A 114 2.77 -29.52 -7.18
C LEU A 114 1.43 -28.84 -6.99
N GLN A 115 0.88 -28.94 -5.80
CA GLN A 115 -0.30 -28.18 -5.43
C GLN A 115 0.01 -26.67 -5.48
N GLU A 116 -0.94 -25.87 -5.91
CA GLU A 116 -0.79 -24.42 -6.07
C GLU A 116 -0.31 -23.74 -4.77
N GLU A 117 -0.76 -24.26 -3.63
CA GLU A 117 -0.35 -23.77 -2.31
C GLU A 117 1.16 -23.91 -2.06
N ILE A 118 1.79 -25.00 -2.52
CA ILE A 118 3.24 -25.20 -2.39
C ILE A 118 3.98 -24.15 -3.22
N VAL A 119 3.51 -23.89 -4.43
CA VAL A 119 4.07 -22.86 -5.30
C VAL A 119 3.97 -21.47 -4.64
N ASP A 120 2.84 -21.16 -4.03
CA ASP A 120 2.64 -19.91 -3.30
C ASP A 120 3.59 -19.77 -2.10
N TYR A 121 3.82 -20.87 -1.34
CA TYR A 121 4.80 -20.85 -0.25
C TYR A 121 6.24 -20.67 -0.73
N VAL A 122 6.60 -21.22 -1.87
CA VAL A 122 7.92 -20.98 -2.49
C VAL A 122 8.07 -19.50 -2.84
N PHE A 123 7.08 -18.90 -3.49
CA PHE A 123 7.09 -17.46 -3.78
C PHE A 123 7.17 -16.62 -2.52
N GLN A 124 6.43 -16.96 -1.47
CA GLN A 124 6.49 -16.25 -0.19
C GLN A 124 7.90 -16.26 0.41
N ARG A 125 8.66 -17.32 0.21
CA ARG A 125 10.03 -17.43 0.76
C ARG A 125 11.09 -16.76 -0.10
N LEU A 126 10.98 -16.87 -1.41
CA LEU A 126 12.01 -16.36 -2.34
C LEU A 126 11.71 -14.93 -2.81
N CYS A 127 10.43 -14.60 -2.98
CA CYS A 127 9.97 -13.32 -3.48
C CYS A 127 8.77 -12.82 -2.66
N PRO A 128 8.96 -12.51 -1.36
CA PRO A 128 7.87 -12.12 -0.47
C PRO A 128 7.12 -10.89 -0.98
N GLU A 129 7.78 -10.03 -1.73
CA GLU A 129 7.22 -8.85 -2.36
C GLU A 129 6.13 -9.13 -3.40
N ILE A 130 6.09 -10.34 -3.96
CA ILE A 130 5.13 -10.71 -5.03
C ILE A 130 3.89 -11.40 -4.45
N THR A 131 3.99 -12.00 -3.27
CA THR A 131 2.99 -12.93 -2.73
C THR A 131 2.05 -12.35 -1.69
N ILE A 132 2.38 -11.21 -1.10
CA ILE A 132 1.60 -10.60 -0.02
C ILE A 132 0.12 -10.37 -0.38
N PRO A 133 -0.24 -9.91 -1.57
CA PRO A 133 -1.63 -9.60 -1.92
C PRO A 133 -2.51 -10.81 -2.22
N ARG A 134 -1.96 -11.93 -2.69
CA ARG A 134 -2.75 -13.04 -3.24
C ARG A 134 -3.60 -13.76 -2.20
N LYS A 135 -3.04 -14.12 -1.06
CA LYS A 135 -3.77 -14.77 0.04
C LYS A 135 -4.74 -13.85 0.78
N PHE A 136 -4.47 -12.56 0.78
CA PHE A 136 -5.34 -11.57 1.39
C PHE A 136 -6.73 -11.57 0.77
N ILE A 137 -6.78 -11.58 -0.54
CA ILE A 137 -8.04 -11.55 -1.30
C ILE A 137 -8.80 -12.87 -1.14
N LEU A 138 -8.10 -13.99 -1.23
CA LEU A 138 -8.70 -15.31 -1.07
C LEU A 138 -9.30 -15.53 0.33
N ASN A 139 -8.63 -15.08 1.39
CA ASN A 139 -9.14 -15.25 2.75
C ASN A 139 -10.28 -14.29 3.10
N GLU A 140 -10.32 -13.09 2.53
CA GLU A 140 -11.47 -12.20 2.66
C GLU A 140 -12.73 -12.81 2.04
N HIS A 141 -12.63 -13.42 0.87
CA HIS A 141 -13.75 -14.09 0.21
C HIS A 141 -14.12 -15.43 0.87
N CYS A 142 -13.15 -16.22 1.32
CA CYS A 142 -13.42 -17.50 2.00
C CYS A 142 -13.98 -17.32 3.42
N ALA A 143 -13.67 -16.22 4.12
CA ALA A 143 -14.25 -15.94 5.44
C ALA A 143 -15.74 -15.52 5.34
N VAL A 144 -16.16 -15.00 4.19
CA VAL A 144 -17.55 -14.59 3.90
C VAL A 144 -18.34 -15.69 3.22
N ALA A 145 -17.69 -16.53 2.43
CA ALA A 145 -18.34 -17.63 1.72
C ALA A 145 -18.31 -18.93 2.51
N GLY A 146 -19.15 -19.04 3.50
CA GLY A 146 -19.62 -20.35 3.99
C GLY A 146 -20.48 -21.09 2.94
N VAL A 147 -20.32 -20.80 1.65
CA VAL A 147 -21.08 -21.39 0.55
C VAL A 147 -20.15 -21.55 -0.66
N ASN A 148 -20.11 -22.76 -1.18
CA ASN A 148 -19.46 -23.14 -2.44
C ASN A 148 -20.00 -22.31 -3.61
N GLY A 149 -19.27 -21.29 -4.03
CA GLY A 149 -19.65 -20.49 -5.18
C GLY A 149 -18.61 -19.43 -5.54
N ASP A 150 -17.99 -19.62 -6.69
CA ASP A 150 -17.25 -18.65 -7.50
C ASP A 150 -15.78 -18.34 -7.16
N LEU A 151 -14.96 -19.35 -7.29
CA LEU A 151 -13.51 -19.24 -7.48
C LEU A 151 -13.12 -18.41 -8.74
N GLU A 152 -13.98 -18.32 -9.74
CA GLU A 152 -13.68 -17.60 -11.00
C GLU A 152 -13.62 -16.07 -10.85
N ASN A 153 -14.35 -15.49 -9.90
CA ASN A 153 -14.27 -14.03 -9.65
C ASN A 153 -13.07 -13.60 -8.81
N SER A 154 -12.49 -14.51 -8.00
CA SER A 154 -11.29 -14.24 -7.22
C SER A 154 -10.03 -14.09 -8.09
N ASP A 155 -9.98 -14.77 -9.23
CA ASP A 155 -8.86 -14.73 -10.18
C ASP A 155 -8.65 -13.35 -10.84
N ARG A 156 -9.71 -12.56 -11.02
CA ARG A 156 -9.60 -11.19 -11.56
C ARG A 156 -8.97 -10.22 -10.57
N ALA A 157 -9.27 -10.35 -9.29
CA ALA A 157 -8.69 -9.52 -8.25
C ALA A 157 -7.19 -9.83 -8.04
N VAL A 158 -6.79 -11.09 -8.15
CA VAL A 158 -5.40 -11.57 -8.03
C VAL A 158 -4.47 -11.02 -9.11
N LYS A 159 -4.97 -10.84 -10.35
CA LYS A 159 -4.17 -10.33 -11.48
C LYS A 159 -3.77 -8.85 -11.33
N SER A 160 -4.35 -8.11 -10.42
CA SER A 160 -4.12 -6.66 -10.25
C SER A 160 -2.87 -6.29 -9.45
N TYR A 161 -2.18 -7.23 -8.84
CA TYR A 161 -1.05 -6.96 -7.93
C TYR A 161 0.32 -7.38 -8.48
N ARG A 162 0.51 -7.39 -9.78
CA ARG A 162 1.85 -7.56 -10.35
C ARG A 162 2.63 -6.26 -10.18
N LEU A 163 3.71 -6.33 -9.43
CA LEU A 163 4.66 -5.23 -9.32
C LEU A 163 5.33 -4.97 -10.67
N ASP A 164 5.43 -3.71 -11.05
CA ASP A 164 6.18 -3.33 -12.24
C ASP A 164 7.69 -3.30 -11.97
N SER A 165 8.48 -3.11 -13.02
CA SER A 165 9.94 -3.06 -12.93
C SER A 165 10.43 -1.93 -12.02
N LYS A 166 9.79 -0.76 -12.02
CA LYS A 166 10.15 0.36 -11.15
C LYS A 166 9.85 0.05 -9.68
N GLN A 167 8.71 -0.58 -9.41
CA GLN A 167 8.35 -1.03 -8.07
C GLN A 167 9.34 -2.07 -7.55
N ILE A 168 9.69 -3.04 -8.40
CA ILE A 168 10.69 -4.07 -8.08
C ILE A 168 12.06 -3.44 -7.83
N ASP A 169 12.47 -2.46 -8.62
CA ASP A 169 13.73 -1.74 -8.42
C ASP A 169 13.78 -0.99 -7.09
N ILE A 170 12.66 -0.37 -6.68
CA ILE A 170 12.54 0.31 -5.38
C ILE A 170 12.68 -0.69 -4.23
N ILE A 171 12.03 -1.85 -4.32
CA ILE A 171 12.12 -2.91 -3.32
C ILE A 171 13.54 -3.47 -3.26
N ASN A 172 14.16 -3.69 -4.42
CA ASN A 172 15.50 -4.25 -4.55
C ASN A 172 16.62 -3.28 -4.15
N ARG A 173 16.33 -2.01 -4.03
CA ARG A 173 17.32 -1.02 -3.58
C ARG A 173 17.58 -1.18 -2.08
N ILE A 174 18.57 -1.98 -1.72
CA ILE A 174 18.96 -2.31 -0.33
C ILE A 174 19.90 -1.28 0.32
N ALA A 175 20.12 -0.13 -0.33
CA ALA A 175 20.95 0.93 0.26
C ALA A 175 20.38 1.40 1.59
N LYS A 176 21.24 1.50 2.60
CA LYS A 176 20.90 2.06 3.91
C LYS A 176 20.62 3.56 3.83
N GLY A 177 20.11 4.11 4.90
CA GLY A 177 19.82 5.53 5.06
C GLY A 177 18.36 5.90 4.93
N ASN A 178 18.14 7.18 4.71
CA ASN A 178 16.80 7.76 4.64
C ASN A 178 16.27 7.69 3.20
N GLN A 179 15.08 7.16 3.01
CA GLN A 179 14.43 7.01 1.71
C GLN A 179 13.02 7.57 1.75
N LEU A 180 12.66 8.35 0.74
CA LEU A 180 11.34 8.92 0.56
C LEU A 180 10.70 8.34 -0.71
N ILE A 181 9.54 7.74 -0.55
CA ILE A 181 8.71 7.21 -1.65
C ILE A 181 7.51 8.14 -1.78
N LEU A 182 7.54 9.02 -2.77
CA LEU A 182 6.38 9.81 -3.16
C LEU A 182 5.69 9.14 -4.34
N ALA A 183 4.40 8.98 -4.25
CA ALA A 183 3.67 8.27 -5.28
C ALA A 183 2.23 8.77 -5.36
N CYS A 184 1.66 8.74 -6.56
CA CYS A 184 0.26 9.06 -6.76
C CYS A 184 -0.66 8.10 -6.00
N ALA A 185 -1.92 8.49 -5.85
CA ALA A 185 -2.93 7.59 -5.31
C ALA A 185 -3.01 6.31 -6.16
N GLY A 186 -3.23 5.17 -5.51
CA GLY A 186 -3.37 3.90 -6.21
C GLY A 186 -2.09 3.27 -6.78
N SER A 187 -0.92 3.83 -6.50
CA SER A 187 0.37 3.34 -7.00
C SER A 187 0.94 2.12 -6.25
N GLY A 188 0.26 1.62 -5.22
CA GLY A 188 0.73 0.49 -4.43
C GLY A 188 1.76 0.84 -3.35
N LYS A 189 1.82 2.09 -2.88
CA LYS A 189 2.75 2.56 -1.82
C LYS A 189 2.86 1.62 -0.63
N SER A 190 1.72 1.21 -0.07
CA SER A 190 1.69 0.34 1.12
C SER A 190 2.26 -1.04 0.84
N VAL A 191 1.99 -1.61 -0.34
CA VAL A 191 2.55 -2.89 -0.78
C VAL A 191 4.07 -2.78 -0.95
N LEU A 192 4.54 -1.70 -1.57
CA LEU A 192 5.97 -1.44 -1.71
C LEU A 192 6.68 -1.32 -0.36
N LEU A 193 6.09 -0.56 0.56
CA LEU A 193 6.67 -0.31 1.87
C LEU A 193 6.83 -1.62 2.66
N ILE A 194 5.77 -2.45 2.71
CA ILE A 194 5.81 -3.72 3.43
C ILE A 194 6.74 -4.73 2.75
N SER A 195 6.71 -4.84 1.43
CA SER A 195 7.59 -5.72 0.67
C SER A 195 9.06 -5.38 0.89
N LYS A 196 9.38 -4.08 0.87
CA LYS A 196 10.73 -3.60 1.18
C LYS A 196 11.14 -3.89 2.62
N CYS A 197 10.24 -3.67 3.58
CA CYS A 197 10.49 -4.00 4.98
C CYS A 197 10.80 -5.49 5.16
N PHE A 198 9.99 -6.37 4.58
CA PHE A 198 10.19 -7.81 4.67
C PHE A 198 11.50 -8.26 4.05
N LYS A 199 11.85 -7.74 2.88
CA LYS A 199 13.13 -8.03 2.25
C LYS A 199 14.30 -7.64 3.13
N LEU A 200 14.28 -6.42 3.67
CA LEU A 200 15.36 -5.94 4.54
C LEU A 200 15.41 -6.69 5.87
N ALA A 201 14.26 -7.04 6.45
CA ALA A 201 14.18 -7.87 7.65
C ALA A 201 14.72 -9.28 7.42
N SER A 202 14.44 -9.89 6.27
CA SER A 202 14.98 -11.20 5.88
C SER A 202 16.51 -11.17 5.71
N LEU A 203 17.06 -10.07 5.21
CA LEU A 203 18.50 -9.90 5.06
C LEU A 203 19.21 -9.59 6.38
N ASN A 204 18.47 -9.15 7.41
CA ASN A 204 18.99 -8.75 8.71
C ASN A 204 18.18 -9.40 9.84
N PRO A 205 18.20 -10.73 9.99
CA PRO A 205 17.31 -11.47 10.90
C PRO A 205 17.55 -11.21 12.38
N ALA A 206 18.73 -10.72 12.76
CA ALA A 206 19.07 -10.36 14.14
C ALA A 206 18.62 -8.95 14.53
N GLU A 207 18.08 -8.16 13.59
CA GLU A 207 17.75 -6.76 13.77
C GLU A 207 16.23 -6.53 13.86
N ASN A 208 15.81 -5.53 14.63
CA ASN A 208 14.40 -5.21 14.81
C ASN A 208 13.93 -4.14 13.81
N PHE A 209 12.78 -4.36 13.23
CA PHE A 209 12.12 -3.45 12.28
C PHE A 209 10.77 -3.01 12.80
N LEU A 210 10.38 -1.79 12.46
CA LEU A 210 9.08 -1.20 12.80
C LEU A 210 8.36 -0.73 11.53
N ILE A 211 7.11 -1.16 11.36
CA ILE A 211 6.17 -0.53 10.42
C ILE A 211 5.17 0.26 11.25
N THR A 212 5.02 1.54 10.95
CA THR A 212 4.03 2.39 11.62
C THR A 212 3.21 3.20 10.62
N CYS A 213 1.96 3.44 10.99
CA CYS A 213 1.02 4.24 10.22
C CYS A 213 0.05 4.94 11.17
N TYR A 214 -0.77 5.84 10.65
CA TYR A 214 -1.78 6.52 11.47
C TYR A 214 -3.05 5.68 11.61
N ASN A 215 -3.50 5.06 10.53
CA ASN A 215 -4.80 4.40 10.44
C ASN A 215 -4.75 2.97 11.01
N ARG A 216 -5.76 2.61 11.82
CA ARG A 216 -5.91 1.28 12.42
C ARG A 216 -6.18 0.20 11.36
N ASN A 217 -7.01 0.49 10.37
CA ASN A 217 -7.33 -0.47 9.31
C ASN A 217 -6.08 -0.83 8.50
N LEU A 218 -5.23 0.16 8.21
CA LEU A 218 -3.96 -0.07 7.54
C LEU A 218 -3.00 -0.87 8.43
N LYS A 219 -2.95 -0.60 9.74
CA LYS A 219 -2.18 -1.42 10.70
C LYS A 219 -2.67 -2.87 10.69
N ASN A 220 -3.98 -3.11 10.70
CA ASN A 220 -4.55 -4.47 10.68
C ASN A 220 -4.16 -5.20 9.38
N TYR A 221 -4.17 -4.51 8.25
CA TYR A 221 -3.65 -5.04 6.99
C TYR A 221 -2.18 -5.47 7.12
N TYR A 222 -1.31 -4.63 7.66
CA TYR A 222 0.10 -4.98 7.86
C TYR A 222 0.30 -6.15 8.82
N GLN A 223 -0.41 -6.18 9.93
CA GLN A 223 -0.33 -7.30 10.88
C GLN A 223 -0.74 -8.62 10.23
N TRP A 224 -1.79 -8.58 9.45
CA TRP A 224 -2.23 -9.73 8.69
C TRP A 224 -1.16 -10.17 7.67
N ALA A 225 -0.60 -9.24 6.89
CA ALA A 225 0.45 -9.54 5.92
C ALA A 225 1.73 -10.12 6.57
N ILE A 226 2.12 -9.61 7.75
CA ILE A 226 3.22 -10.14 8.55
C ILE A 226 2.96 -11.59 8.95
N ALA A 227 1.75 -11.89 9.43
CA ALA A 227 1.36 -13.24 9.82
C ALA A 227 1.38 -14.21 8.63
N GLN A 228 0.87 -13.79 7.47
CA GLN A 228 0.85 -14.61 6.25
C GLN A 228 2.25 -14.85 5.67
N ALA A 229 3.14 -13.90 5.77
CA ALA A 229 4.52 -14.03 5.28
C ALA A 229 5.38 -14.99 6.12
N GLY A 230 4.82 -15.56 7.19
CA GLY A 230 5.53 -16.47 8.08
C GLY A 230 6.61 -15.79 8.92
N PHE A 231 6.56 -14.46 9.02
CA PHE A 231 7.41 -13.66 9.89
C PHE A 231 6.89 -13.60 11.34
N SER A 232 6.03 -14.51 11.75
CA SER A 232 5.40 -14.54 13.09
C SER A 232 6.39 -14.70 14.25
N ASN A 233 7.62 -15.11 13.99
CA ASN A 233 8.69 -15.24 15.00
C ASN A 233 9.72 -14.13 14.91
N ILE A 234 9.46 -12.98 14.25
CA ILE A 234 10.50 -12.14 13.75
C ILE A 234 10.28 -10.69 14.13
N ASN A 235 11.34 -10.08 14.24
CA ASN A 235 11.94 -8.78 14.20
C ASN A 235 11.12 -7.66 13.47
N VAL A 236 9.91 -7.92 12.95
CA VAL A 236 9.04 -6.89 12.35
C VAL A 236 7.83 -6.61 13.23
N GLN A 237 7.87 -5.49 13.91
CA GLN A 237 6.75 -4.96 14.71
C GLN A 237 5.88 -4.06 13.84
N CYS A 238 4.56 -4.17 13.96
CA CYS A 238 3.61 -3.27 13.32
C CYS A 238 2.68 -2.62 14.35
N SER A 239 2.55 -1.30 14.30
CA SER A 239 1.66 -0.55 15.19
C SER A 239 1.18 0.74 14.55
N THR A 240 0.01 1.24 14.99
CA THR A 240 -0.32 2.65 14.75
C THR A 240 0.61 3.53 15.58
N PHE A 241 0.77 4.80 15.19
CA PHE A 241 1.63 5.73 15.94
C PHE A 241 1.28 5.80 17.45
N PHE A 242 0.02 5.96 17.79
CA PHE A 242 -0.40 6.00 19.19
C PHE A 242 -0.37 4.62 19.88
N GLY A 243 -0.59 3.55 19.12
CA GLY A 243 -0.38 2.18 19.60
C GLY A 243 1.08 1.94 19.96
N LEU A 244 2.02 2.42 19.13
CA LEU A 244 3.46 2.40 19.41
C LEU A 244 3.79 3.19 20.68
N CYS A 245 3.27 4.42 20.81
CA CYS A 245 3.49 5.24 22.02
C CYS A 245 3.09 4.50 23.30
N ARG A 246 1.92 3.84 23.28
CA ARG A 246 1.41 3.04 24.40
C ARG A 246 2.33 1.84 24.68
N GLN A 247 2.67 1.06 23.67
CA GLN A 247 3.53 -0.12 23.80
C GLN A 247 4.93 0.23 24.35
N LEU A 248 5.47 1.38 23.94
CA LEU A 248 6.77 1.85 24.44
C LEU A 248 6.73 2.23 25.93
N LEU A 249 5.64 2.84 26.40
CA LEU A 249 5.46 3.11 27.83
C LEU A 249 5.29 1.79 28.60
N GLU A 250 4.40 0.91 28.16
CA GLU A 250 4.13 -0.39 28.80
C GLU A 250 5.40 -1.25 28.91
N SER A 251 6.15 -1.40 27.81
CA SER A 251 7.39 -2.17 27.77
C SER A 251 8.52 -1.56 28.62
N SER A 252 8.42 -0.29 28.95
CA SER A 252 9.37 0.43 29.80
C SER A 252 8.91 0.51 31.27
N GLY A 253 7.81 -0.14 31.63
CA GLY A 253 7.22 -0.11 32.98
C GLY A 253 6.71 1.29 33.36
N LEU A 254 6.31 2.10 32.40
CA LEU A 254 5.82 3.45 32.62
C LEU A 254 4.29 3.49 32.57
N PRO A 255 3.65 4.35 33.40
CA PRO A 255 2.20 4.44 33.42
C PRO A 255 1.67 4.97 32.09
N VAL A 256 0.64 4.32 31.58
CA VAL A 256 -0.13 4.77 30.43
C VAL A 256 -1.27 5.64 30.93
N PRO A 257 -1.53 6.80 30.31
CA PRO A 257 -2.67 7.65 30.71
C PRO A 257 -3.99 6.91 30.65
N PHE A 258 -4.85 7.18 31.60
CA PHE A 258 -6.22 6.68 31.66
C PHE A 258 -7.19 7.78 31.24
N GLY A 259 -8.26 7.46 30.54
CA GLY A 259 -9.32 8.40 30.21
C GLY A 259 -9.95 8.19 28.84
N LYS A 260 -10.90 9.07 28.51
CA LYS A 260 -11.59 9.05 27.21
C LYS A 260 -10.59 9.41 26.10
N GLN A 261 -10.51 8.57 25.09
CA GLN A 261 -9.56 8.70 23.99
C GLN A 261 -10.00 9.80 23.01
N ASN A 262 -9.77 11.03 23.40
CA ASN A 262 -9.95 12.24 22.60
C ASN A 262 -8.59 12.86 22.20
N ASN A 263 -8.59 13.97 21.51
CA ASN A 263 -7.37 14.64 21.08
C ASN A 263 -6.44 14.99 22.26
N SER A 264 -6.98 15.48 23.38
CA SER A 264 -6.20 15.81 24.58
C SER A 264 -5.52 14.57 25.18
N TYR A 265 -6.23 13.42 25.19
CA TYR A 265 -5.63 12.15 25.61
C TYR A 265 -4.43 11.76 24.75
N TYR A 266 -4.56 11.84 23.41
CA TYR A 266 -3.50 11.48 22.50
C TYR A 266 -2.32 12.44 22.54
N ASP A 267 -2.56 13.74 22.71
CA ASP A 267 -1.51 14.75 22.91
C ASP A 267 -0.75 14.51 24.23
N GLY A 268 -1.47 14.18 25.31
CA GLY A 268 -0.89 13.80 26.60
C GLY A 268 -0.06 12.51 26.53
N LEU A 269 -0.57 11.48 25.86
CA LEU A 269 0.16 10.22 25.63
C LEU A 269 1.46 10.46 24.88
N PHE A 270 1.41 11.27 23.81
CA PHE A 270 2.61 11.61 23.04
C PHE A 270 3.61 12.42 23.89
N ALA A 271 3.15 13.41 24.63
CA ALA A 271 4.02 14.21 25.50
C ALA A 271 4.79 13.34 26.52
N LEU A 272 4.10 12.36 27.13
CA LEU A 272 4.71 11.43 28.08
C LEU A 272 5.76 10.54 27.45
N VAL A 273 5.45 9.91 26.31
CA VAL A 273 6.40 9.01 25.64
C VAL A 273 7.60 9.77 25.10
N ASN A 274 7.41 10.96 24.57
CA ASN A 274 8.50 11.80 24.07
C ASN A 274 9.43 12.27 25.19
N LYS A 275 8.86 12.66 26.34
CA LYS A 275 9.64 12.98 27.56
C LYS A 275 10.42 11.77 28.06
N ALA A 276 9.80 10.59 28.10
CA ALA A 276 10.45 9.36 28.53
C ALA A 276 11.61 8.95 27.58
N LEU A 277 11.43 9.16 26.27
CA LEU A 277 12.48 8.93 25.28
C LEU A 277 13.67 9.88 25.49
N ALA A 278 13.40 11.19 25.69
CA ALA A 278 14.42 12.20 25.95
C ALA A 278 15.20 11.92 27.26
N GLN A 279 14.54 11.31 28.25
CA GLN A 279 15.16 10.88 29.51
C GLN A 279 15.85 9.52 29.44
N ASN A 280 15.98 8.91 28.25
CA ASN A 280 16.54 7.57 28.05
C ASN A 280 15.84 6.44 28.85
N ARG A 281 14.57 6.64 29.24
CA ARG A 281 13.77 5.62 29.94
C ARG A 281 13.22 4.57 29.00
N ILE A 282 13.03 4.91 27.71
CA ILE A 282 12.64 3.98 26.64
C ILE A 282 13.91 3.39 26.04
N LYS A 283 14.06 2.07 26.12
CA LYS A 283 15.23 1.33 25.63
C LYS A 283 15.02 0.73 24.24
N ASN A 284 13.78 0.55 23.81
CA ASN A 284 13.45 -0.01 22.52
C ASN A 284 14.08 0.83 21.39
N ARG A 285 14.81 0.16 20.50
CA ARG A 285 15.43 0.77 19.32
C ARG A 285 15.27 -0.15 18.12
N TYR A 286 15.16 0.46 16.94
CA TYR A 286 14.94 -0.23 15.68
C TYR A 286 16.10 0.00 14.73
N TYR A 287 16.45 -1.04 13.98
CA TYR A 287 17.42 -0.96 12.90
C TYR A 287 16.79 -0.37 11.63
N GLY A 288 15.51 -0.68 11.40
CA GLY A 288 14.73 -0.11 10.31
C GLY A 288 13.36 0.39 10.78
N ILE A 289 12.96 1.57 10.32
CA ILE A 289 11.64 2.15 10.57
C ILE A 289 11.00 2.52 9.25
N PHE A 290 9.76 2.08 9.08
CA PHE A 290 8.93 2.28 7.90
C PHE A 290 7.68 3.03 8.29
N ILE A 291 7.43 4.19 7.68
CA ILE A 291 6.24 5.02 7.96
C ILE A 291 5.39 5.10 6.71
N ASP A 292 4.15 4.62 6.78
CA ASP A 292 3.18 4.79 5.72
C ASP A 292 2.22 5.95 6.00
N GLU A 293 1.70 6.54 4.93
CA GLU A 293 0.83 7.72 4.96
C GLU A 293 1.45 8.86 5.80
N VAL A 294 2.74 9.11 5.59
CA VAL A 294 3.54 10.06 6.40
C VAL A 294 2.99 11.50 6.34
N GLN A 295 2.23 11.88 5.32
CA GLN A 295 1.59 13.19 5.23
C GLN A 295 0.54 13.44 6.33
N ILE A 296 0.03 12.35 6.96
CA ILE A 296 -0.91 12.43 8.10
C ILE A 296 -0.17 12.63 9.43
N PHE A 297 1.15 12.43 9.45
CA PHE A 297 1.95 12.61 10.66
C PHE A 297 2.17 14.10 10.94
N ARG A 298 2.18 14.47 12.23
CA ARG A 298 2.70 15.78 12.65
C ARG A 298 4.24 15.76 12.59
N PRO A 299 4.92 16.90 12.35
CA PRO A 299 6.38 16.96 12.31
C PRO A 299 7.07 16.38 13.54
N GLU A 300 6.50 16.59 14.74
CA GLU A 300 7.01 16.07 15.98
C GLU A 300 6.89 14.55 16.11
N TRP A 301 5.82 13.94 15.57
CA TRP A 301 5.65 12.48 15.54
C TRP A 301 6.67 11.82 14.61
N TYR A 302 6.86 12.44 13.46
CA TYR A 302 7.87 12.01 12.49
C TYR A 302 9.27 12.01 13.10
N ARG A 303 9.67 13.12 13.78
CA ARG A 303 10.96 13.23 14.50
C ARG A 303 11.09 12.19 15.61
N PHE A 304 10.01 11.96 16.35
CA PHE A 304 9.98 10.93 17.39
C PHE A 304 10.30 9.56 16.82
N CYS A 305 9.68 9.16 15.70
CA CYS A 305 10.00 7.89 15.04
C CYS A 305 11.48 7.82 14.64
N PHE A 306 12.02 8.88 14.07
CA PHE A 306 13.45 8.94 13.72
C PHE A 306 14.36 8.77 14.95
N ASN A 307 13.96 9.30 16.10
CA ASN A 307 14.70 9.16 17.35
C ASN A 307 14.66 7.75 17.97
N LEU A 308 13.79 6.86 17.48
CA LEU A 308 13.75 5.45 17.87
C LEU A 308 14.75 4.56 17.11
N LEU A 309 15.49 5.09 16.13
CA LEU A 309 16.53 4.35 15.44
C LEU A 309 17.69 4.00 16.38
N LYS A 310 18.31 2.83 16.18
CA LYS A 310 19.53 2.39 16.90
C LYS A 310 20.70 3.33 16.65
N SER A 311 20.88 3.74 15.40
CA SER A 311 21.90 4.70 14.97
C SER A 311 21.24 5.78 14.11
N LYS A 312 21.75 7.00 14.23
CA LYS A 312 21.35 8.13 13.37
C LYS A 312 22.28 8.31 12.17
N ASN A 313 23.36 7.55 12.12
CA ASN A 313 24.20 7.52 10.94
C ASN A 313 23.47 6.80 9.81
N ALA A 314 23.37 7.45 8.66
CA ALA A 314 22.66 6.93 7.49
C ALA A 314 23.22 5.60 6.98
N ASP A 315 24.48 5.29 7.25
CA ASP A 315 25.11 4.05 6.83
C ASP A 315 24.77 2.85 7.74
N ASP A 316 24.04 3.09 8.85
CA ASP A 316 23.78 2.08 9.88
C ASP A 316 22.30 1.77 10.09
N HIS A 317 21.38 2.40 9.32
CA HIS A 317 19.95 2.20 9.52
C HIS A 317 19.17 2.20 8.20
N TYR A 318 17.89 1.83 8.29
CA TYR A 318 16.88 2.06 7.25
C TYR A 318 15.77 2.94 7.81
N PHE A 319 15.56 4.12 7.20
CA PHE A 319 14.44 4.98 7.52
C PHE A 319 13.66 5.28 6.24
N VAL A 320 12.58 4.56 6.03
CA VAL A 320 11.81 4.60 4.79
C VAL A 320 10.44 5.18 5.06
N ILE A 321 10.10 6.25 4.38
CA ILE A 321 8.78 6.87 4.49
C ILE A 321 8.07 6.85 3.14
N ALA A 322 6.76 6.63 3.18
CA ALA A 322 5.90 6.66 2.01
C ALA A 322 4.72 7.60 2.23
N GLY A 323 4.37 8.37 1.22
CA GLY A 323 3.25 9.29 1.32
C GLY A 323 2.79 9.88 -0.01
N ASP A 324 1.69 10.61 0.10
CA ASP A 324 1.08 11.38 -0.98
C ASP A 324 0.62 12.74 -0.42
N LYS A 325 1.26 13.82 -0.82
CA LYS A 325 0.91 15.17 -0.33
C LYS A 325 -0.55 15.54 -0.61
N SER A 326 -1.13 14.98 -1.66
CA SER A 326 -2.53 15.23 -2.06
C SER A 326 -3.55 14.52 -1.16
N GLN A 327 -3.11 13.61 -0.32
CA GLN A 327 -3.93 12.94 0.68
C GLN A 327 -3.72 13.48 2.10
N ASP A 328 -3.19 14.71 2.24
CA ASP A 328 -3.10 15.39 3.52
C ASP A 328 -4.47 15.99 3.92
N ILE A 329 -5.32 15.15 4.46
CA ILE A 329 -6.66 15.53 4.97
C ILE A 329 -6.63 16.09 6.40
N LYS A 330 -5.50 16.00 7.09
CA LYS A 330 -5.30 16.54 8.46
C LYS A 330 -4.66 17.92 8.47
N ASN A 331 -4.33 18.45 7.29
CA ASN A 331 -3.67 19.75 7.12
C ASN A 331 -2.33 19.85 7.88
N ASN A 332 -1.52 18.78 7.80
CA ASN A 332 -0.19 18.74 8.41
C ASN A 332 0.90 19.37 7.53
N ILE A 333 0.61 19.58 6.24
CA ILE A 333 1.46 20.35 5.34
C ILE A 333 1.16 21.83 5.55
N ARG A 334 2.01 22.50 6.31
CA ARG A 334 1.84 23.92 6.65
C ARG A 334 2.87 24.77 5.91
N HIS A 335 2.47 25.94 5.43
CA HIS A 335 3.33 26.84 4.67
C HIS A 335 4.08 26.14 3.51
N GLY A 336 3.43 25.19 2.84
CA GLY A 336 4.01 24.41 1.76
C GLY A 336 5.05 23.37 2.19
N LYS A 337 5.30 23.19 3.50
CA LYS A 337 6.27 22.20 4.03
C LYS A 337 5.57 20.98 4.56
N ALA A 338 5.90 19.82 3.99
CA ALA A 338 5.46 18.54 4.50
C ALA A 338 6.14 18.18 5.84
N PRO A 339 5.57 17.25 6.64
CA PRO A 339 6.14 16.85 7.94
C PRO A 339 7.61 16.46 7.90
N TRP A 340 8.09 15.96 6.78
CA TRP A 340 9.49 15.54 6.56
C TRP A 340 10.38 16.62 5.96
N GLN A 341 9.86 17.79 5.63
CA GLN A 341 10.58 18.91 5.02
C GLN A 341 11.01 19.98 6.05
N GLY A 342 11.19 19.59 7.30
CA GLY A 342 11.72 20.48 8.32
C GLY A 342 13.20 20.79 8.09
N GLY A 343 13.66 21.95 8.54
CA GLY A 343 15.06 22.35 8.46
C GLY A 343 15.84 22.03 9.73
N GLY A 344 17.17 21.89 9.60
CA GLY A 344 18.13 21.76 10.70
C GLY A 344 18.59 20.33 11.01
N SER A 345 19.60 20.19 11.85
CA SER A 345 20.26 18.92 12.21
C SER A 345 19.36 17.87 12.89
N VAL A 346 18.13 18.22 13.18
CA VAL A 346 17.15 17.35 13.86
C VAL A 346 16.30 16.57 12.88
N TYR A 347 16.36 16.89 11.58
CA TYR A 347 15.60 16.20 10.53
C TYR A 347 16.50 15.30 9.70
N PRO A 348 16.04 14.09 9.37
CA PRO A 348 16.77 13.24 8.45
C PRO A 348 16.84 13.89 7.07
N GLU A 349 18.03 13.96 6.51
CA GLU A 349 18.22 14.36 5.12
C GLU A 349 17.94 13.17 4.20
N TYR A 350 17.15 13.39 3.16
CA TYR A 350 16.92 12.41 2.13
C TYR A 350 17.96 12.55 1.03
N ARG A 351 18.96 11.67 1.06
CA ARG A 351 20.00 11.59 0.03
C ARG A 351 19.42 10.91 -1.21
N GLY A 352 19.42 11.62 -2.30
CA GLY A 352 18.94 11.13 -3.59
C GLY A 352 17.57 11.66 -3.98
N LYS A 353 17.18 11.37 -5.20
CA LYS A 353 15.89 11.82 -5.72
C LYS A 353 14.77 11.05 -5.04
N THR A 354 13.71 11.76 -4.68
CA THR A 354 12.39 11.18 -4.49
C THR A 354 12.10 10.20 -5.61
N LEU A 355 11.64 9.00 -5.27
CA LEU A 355 11.30 7.99 -6.25
C LEU A 355 9.82 8.15 -6.60
N PRO A 356 9.46 8.90 -7.65
CA PRO A 356 8.07 9.08 -8.03
C PRO A 356 7.55 7.81 -8.69
N ILE A 357 6.42 7.32 -8.20
CA ILE A 357 5.66 6.24 -8.84
C ILE A 357 4.48 6.87 -9.54
N GLU A 358 4.49 6.82 -10.86
CA GLU A 358 3.54 7.52 -11.74
C GLU A 358 2.48 6.59 -12.32
N ILE A 359 2.44 5.31 -11.94
CA ILE A 359 1.44 4.36 -12.40
C ILE A 359 0.37 4.19 -11.32
N ASN A 360 -0.88 4.38 -11.72
CA ASN A 360 -2.04 4.12 -10.89
C ASN A 360 -2.62 2.73 -11.23
N TYR A 361 -2.40 1.77 -10.33
CA TYR A 361 -2.87 0.39 -10.46
C TYR A 361 -4.27 0.18 -9.90
N ARG A 362 -4.75 1.11 -9.09
CA ARG A 362 -6.03 0.99 -8.38
C ARG A 362 -7.19 1.40 -9.26
N ASN A 363 -7.20 2.65 -9.68
CA ASN A 363 -8.34 3.22 -10.39
C ASN A 363 -8.37 2.75 -11.85
N SER A 364 -9.57 2.54 -12.38
CA SER A 364 -9.75 2.40 -13.82
C SER A 364 -9.43 3.72 -14.54
N LYS A 365 -9.08 3.64 -15.82
CA LYS A 365 -8.71 4.82 -16.60
C LYS A 365 -9.81 5.91 -16.59
N PRO A 366 -11.11 5.61 -16.79
CA PRO A 366 -12.14 6.65 -16.75
C PRO A 366 -12.28 7.33 -15.37
N ILE A 367 -12.08 6.59 -14.27
CA ILE A 367 -12.08 7.17 -12.91
C ILE A 367 -10.85 8.08 -12.75
N ASN A 368 -9.68 7.61 -13.17
CA ASN A 368 -8.45 8.42 -13.09
C ASN A 368 -8.56 9.69 -13.92
N ASP A 369 -9.10 9.62 -15.13
CA ASP A 369 -9.30 10.78 -16.02
C ASP A 369 -10.29 11.80 -15.38
N ALA A 370 -11.32 11.31 -14.69
CA ALA A 370 -12.25 12.18 -13.95
C ALA A 370 -11.58 12.87 -12.75
N ILE A 371 -10.74 12.14 -12.00
CA ILE A 371 -9.96 12.70 -10.90
C ILE A 371 -8.97 13.76 -11.43
N ASP A 372 -8.29 13.49 -12.53
CA ASP A 372 -7.38 14.45 -13.17
C ASP A 372 -8.13 15.73 -13.62
N SER A 373 -9.34 15.55 -14.17
CA SER A 373 -10.21 16.67 -14.56
C SER A 373 -10.64 17.50 -13.34
N TYR A 374 -10.99 16.84 -12.24
CA TYR A 374 -11.31 17.49 -10.97
C TYR A 374 -10.13 18.30 -10.42
N VAL A 375 -8.92 17.73 -10.44
CA VAL A 375 -7.70 18.40 -9.99
C VAL A 375 -7.40 19.61 -10.89
N ALA A 376 -7.54 19.47 -12.21
CA ALA A 376 -7.32 20.57 -13.15
C ALA A 376 -8.31 21.73 -12.91
N ALA A 377 -9.60 21.41 -12.74
CA ALA A 377 -10.62 22.40 -12.41
C ALA A 377 -10.35 23.09 -11.06
N SER A 378 -9.93 22.31 -10.05
CA SER A 378 -9.58 22.83 -8.73
C SER A 378 -8.38 23.78 -8.79
N LYS A 379 -7.35 23.47 -9.59
CA LYS A 379 -6.20 24.38 -9.83
C LYS A 379 -6.62 25.66 -10.51
N GLN A 380 -7.50 25.58 -11.51
CA GLN A 380 -8.03 26.78 -12.19
C GLN A 380 -8.87 27.64 -11.24
N LEU A 381 -9.71 27.04 -10.41
CA LEU A 381 -10.48 27.75 -9.39
C LEU A 381 -9.55 28.40 -8.36
N ALA A 382 -8.52 27.69 -7.90
CA ALA A 382 -7.52 28.23 -6.98
C ALA A 382 -6.84 29.47 -7.53
N LEU A 383 -6.44 29.47 -8.82
CA LEU A 383 -5.85 30.65 -9.46
C LEU A 383 -6.81 31.85 -9.49
N ARG A 384 -8.11 31.62 -9.75
CA ARG A 384 -9.13 32.69 -9.70
C ARG A 384 -9.31 33.27 -8.29
N LEU A 385 -9.03 32.47 -7.27
CA LEU A 385 -9.08 32.84 -5.85
C LEU A 385 -7.71 33.34 -5.34
N ASN A 386 -6.77 33.64 -6.22
CA ASN A 386 -5.40 34.01 -5.88
C ASN A 386 -4.67 33.01 -4.94
N ILE A 387 -5.00 31.73 -5.09
CA ILE A 387 -4.41 30.62 -4.37
C ILE A 387 -3.51 29.82 -5.32
N ASP A 388 -2.22 29.76 -5.02
CA ASP A 388 -1.30 28.96 -5.82
C ASP A 388 -1.24 27.50 -5.29
N LEU A 389 -1.77 26.57 -6.09
CA LEU A 389 -1.63 25.13 -5.90
C LEU A 389 -0.62 24.50 -6.87
N THR A 390 0.06 25.33 -7.69
CA THR A 390 0.97 24.85 -8.74
C THR A 390 2.44 24.93 -8.34
N SER A 391 2.78 25.70 -7.32
CA SER A 391 4.16 25.90 -6.84
C SER A 391 4.80 24.66 -6.23
N ASP A 392 4.00 23.68 -5.80
CA ASP A 392 4.48 22.40 -5.29
C ASP A 392 4.33 21.32 -6.37
N PRO A 393 5.42 20.91 -7.06
CA PRO A 393 5.35 19.90 -8.11
C PRO A 393 5.01 18.50 -7.59
N GLU A 394 5.13 18.26 -6.28
CA GLU A 394 4.81 16.99 -5.65
C GLU A 394 3.33 16.91 -5.21
N LEU A 395 2.60 18.02 -5.33
CA LEU A 395 1.16 18.05 -5.04
C LEU A 395 0.38 17.61 -6.28
N PHE A 396 -0.53 16.64 -6.10
CA PHE A 396 -1.29 16.01 -7.16
C PHE A 396 -0.40 15.37 -8.24
N LEU A 397 0.51 14.50 -7.78
CA LEU A 397 1.29 13.65 -8.67
C LEU A 397 0.35 12.87 -9.59
N ARG A 398 0.57 13.03 -10.88
CA ARG A 398 -0.24 12.39 -11.91
C ARG A 398 0.13 10.93 -12.04
N GLY A 399 -0.87 10.04 -11.99
CA GLY A 399 -0.69 8.62 -12.25
C GLY A 399 -1.35 8.21 -13.56
N THR A 400 -0.65 7.44 -14.38
CA THR A 400 -1.25 6.84 -15.58
C THR A 400 -1.97 5.56 -15.20
N ALA A 401 -3.28 5.48 -15.48
CA ALA A 401 -4.08 4.28 -15.27
C ALA A 401 -4.29 3.54 -16.59
N TYR A 402 -4.13 2.21 -16.54
CA TYR A 402 -4.26 1.35 -17.73
C TYR A 402 -5.47 0.42 -17.68
N ARG A 403 -6.12 0.29 -16.51
CA ARG A 403 -7.28 -0.58 -16.36
C ARG A 403 -8.50 0.01 -17.07
N SER A 404 -9.22 -0.83 -17.82
CA SER A 404 -10.51 -0.47 -18.36
C SER A 404 -11.57 -0.37 -17.24
N GLY A 405 -12.63 0.37 -17.46
CA GLY A 405 -13.71 0.53 -16.49
C GLY A 405 -14.77 1.49 -17.00
N ASN A 406 -15.74 1.80 -16.16
CA ASN A 406 -16.84 2.69 -16.47
C ASN A 406 -16.52 4.14 -16.07
N LYS A 407 -17.16 5.09 -16.75
CA LYS A 407 -17.11 6.50 -16.34
C LYS A 407 -17.80 6.65 -14.98
N PRO A 408 -17.29 7.53 -14.09
CA PRO A 408 -17.99 7.88 -12.88
C PRO A 408 -19.41 8.37 -13.14
N THR A 409 -20.32 8.01 -12.27
CA THR A 409 -21.71 8.48 -12.29
C THR A 409 -21.84 9.66 -11.32
N LEU A 410 -22.39 10.76 -11.79
CA LEU A 410 -22.76 11.90 -10.97
C LEU A 410 -24.27 11.91 -10.81
N VAL A 411 -24.76 11.94 -9.58
CA VAL A 411 -26.19 11.99 -9.24
C VAL A 411 -26.49 13.37 -8.64
N GLU A 412 -27.30 14.13 -9.35
CA GLU A 412 -27.77 15.43 -8.87
C GLU A 412 -29.10 15.26 -8.15
N LEU A 413 -29.19 15.75 -6.92
CA LEU A 413 -30.41 15.74 -6.13
C LEU A 413 -31.25 16.99 -6.42
N ALA A 414 -32.47 16.77 -6.92
CA ALA A 414 -33.39 17.88 -7.21
C ALA A 414 -33.75 18.69 -5.94
N ASN A 415 -33.92 18.00 -4.81
CA ASN A 415 -34.14 18.59 -3.50
C ASN A 415 -33.16 17.99 -2.48
N PHE A 416 -32.42 18.84 -1.82
CA PHE A 416 -31.44 18.42 -0.85
C PHE A 416 -32.11 18.11 0.51
N SER A 417 -32.24 16.81 0.81
CA SER A 417 -32.69 16.32 2.12
C SER A 417 -31.92 15.06 2.50
N ASN A 418 -31.83 14.78 3.81
CA ASN A 418 -31.18 13.54 4.26
C ASN A 418 -31.88 12.30 3.74
N GLU A 419 -33.20 12.31 3.62
CA GLU A 419 -33.97 11.21 3.07
C GLU A 419 -33.72 11.04 1.55
N GLY A 420 -33.75 12.13 0.79
CA GLY A 420 -33.45 12.12 -0.65
C GLY A 420 -32.04 11.60 -0.93
N GLU A 421 -31.06 12.06 -0.17
CA GLU A 421 -29.68 11.60 -0.29
C GLU A 421 -29.53 10.12 0.10
N THR A 422 -30.17 9.68 1.17
CA THR A 422 -30.17 8.27 1.59
C THR A 422 -30.81 7.36 0.53
N ASN A 423 -31.93 7.78 -0.06
CA ASN A 423 -32.57 7.02 -1.14
C ASN A 423 -31.66 6.93 -2.38
N ALA A 424 -31.02 8.04 -2.77
CA ALA A 424 -30.05 8.04 -3.87
C ALA A 424 -28.85 7.12 -3.62
N ILE A 425 -28.32 7.09 -2.38
CA ILE A 425 -27.29 6.14 -1.97
C ILE A 425 -27.79 4.70 -2.13
N GLY A 426 -28.98 4.41 -1.63
CA GLY A 426 -29.58 3.08 -1.71
C GLY A 426 -29.81 2.63 -3.15
N ASP A 427 -30.34 3.50 -4.00
CA ASP A 427 -30.57 3.22 -5.42
C ASP A 427 -29.25 2.98 -6.18
N ALA A 428 -28.20 3.74 -5.85
CA ALA A 428 -26.87 3.52 -6.42
C ALA A 428 -26.31 2.13 -6.03
N ILE A 429 -26.46 1.72 -4.77
CA ILE A 429 -26.05 0.39 -4.30
C ILE A 429 -26.86 -0.71 -5.00
N LYS A 430 -28.18 -0.53 -5.09
CA LYS A 430 -29.06 -1.47 -5.78
C LYS A 430 -28.62 -1.68 -7.22
N ASN A 431 -28.30 -0.60 -7.94
CA ASN A 431 -27.77 -0.69 -9.29
C ASN A 431 -26.41 -1.43 -9.35
N LEU A 432 -25.51 -1.22 -8.39
CA LEU A 432 -24.22 -1.91 -8.32
C LEU A 432 -24.38 -3.41 -8.09
N ILE A 433 -25.32 -3.82 -7.24
CA ILE A 433 -25.59 -5.23 -6.94
C ILE A 433 -26.39 -5.88 -8.07
N GLU A 434 -27.56 -5.34 -8.42
CA GLU A 434 -28.51 -6.01 -9.30
C GLU A 434 -28.12 -5.88 -10.78
N THR A 435 -27.61 -4.71 -11.20
CA THR A 435 -27.31 -4.46 -12.61
C THR A 435 -25.87 -4.80 -12.96
N LYS A 436 -24.92 -4.49 -12.05
CA LYS A 436 -23.49 -4.71 -12.29
C LYS A 436 -22.95 -6.00 -11.67
N GLY A 437 -23.78 -6.72 -10.89
CA GLY A 437 -23.42 -8.02 -10.30
C GLY A 437 -22.26 -7.95 -9.31
N LEU A 438 -22.08 -6.82 -8.61
CA LEU A 438 -21.03 -6.70 -7.59
C LEU A 438 -21.49 -7.33 -6.28
N SER A 439 -20.56 -7.96 -5.58
CA SER A 439 -20.79 -8.43 -4.22
C SER A 439 -20.89 -7.26 -3.26
N GLU A 440 -21.73 -7.34 -2.24
CA GLU A 440 -21.91 -6.30 -1.22
C GLU A 440 -20.61 -5.93 -0.53
N VAL A 441 -19.73 -6.89 -0.26
CA VAL A 441 -18.43 -6.66 0.38
C VAL A 441 -17.46 -5.85 -0.49
N ASP A 442 -17.69 -5.76 -1.79
CA ASP A 442 -16.90 -5.00 -2.75
C ASP A 442 -17.32 -3.52 -2.82
N ILE A 443 -18.44 -3.17 -2.18
CA ILE A 443 -19.05 -1.85 -2.24
C ILE A 443 -18.80 -1.08 -0.95
N ALA A 444 -18.42 0.19 -1.09
CA ALA A 444 -18.33 1.11 0.04
C ALA A 444 -19.16 2.38 -0.18
N ILE A 445 -19.86 2.78 0.85
CA ILE A 445 -20.41 4.13 1.01
C ILE A 445 -19.35 4.94 1.76
N ILE A 446 -18.79 5.94 1.10
CA ILE A 446 -17.83 6.85 1.73
C ILE A 446 -18.52 8.19 1.95
N LEU A 447 -18.75 8.52 3.21
CA LEU A 447 -19.37 9.76 3.60
C LEU A 447 -18.30 10.85 3.78
N TYR A 448 -18.60 12.07 3.35
CA TYR A 448 -17.62 13.15 3.22
C TYR A 448 -16.84 13.40 4.50
N ASN A 449 -17.49 13.45 5.66
CA ASN A 449 -16.81 13.65 6.93
C ASN A 449 -17.44 12.85 8.07
N GLU A 450 -16.62 12.47 9.05
CA GLU A 450 -17.05 11.88 10.31
C GLU A 450 -17.32 12.97 11.36
N ASN A 451 -16.51 14.03 11.36
CA ASN A 451 -16.61 15.15 12.29
C ASN A 451 -16.41 16.47 11.57
N ALA A 452 -17.45 17.25 11.37
CA ALA A 452 -17.36 18.63 10.92
C ALA A 452 -17.91 19.56 11.99
N TYR A 453 -17.14 20.57 12.34
CA TYR A 453 -17.61 21.67 13.19
C TYR A 453 -18.12 22.80 12.29
N THR A 454 -19.38 23.14 12.45
CA THR A 454 -19.99 24.29 11.78
C THR A 454 -20.37 25.34 12.82
N THR A 455 -20.74 26.54 12.36
CA THR A 455 -21.25 27.62 13.24
C THR A 455 -22.52 27.24 14.02
N SER A 456 -23.23 26.19 13.58
CA SER A 456 -24.43 25.64 14.23
C SER A 456 -24.15 24.44 15.13
N GLY A 457 -22.89 24.00 15.24
CA GLY A 457 -22.48 22.82 16.03
C GLY A 457 -21.78 21.76 15.20
N TRP A 458 -21.60 20.55 15.79
CA TRP A 458 -21.00 19.41 15.13
C TRP A 458 -21.93 18.83 14.08
N GLU A 459 -21.62 19.03 12.82
CA GLU A 459 -22.28 18.38 11.70
C GLU A 459 -21.40 17.28 11.12
N SER A 460 -21.93 16.07 11.08
CA SER A 460 -21.27 14.93 10.50
C SER A 460 -22.21 14.27 9.49
N SER A 461 -21.79 14.20 8.23
CA SER A 461 -22.54 13.45 7.22
C SER A 461 -22.64 11.97 7.61
N TYR A 462 -21.60 11.43 8.24
CA TYR A 462 -21.59 10.06 8.74
C TYR A 462 -22.74 9.79 9.74
N TYR A 463 -22.88 10.62 10.78
CA TYR A 463 -23.93 10.41 11.78
C TYR A 463 -25.32 10.80 11.30
N LYS A 464 -25.42 11.75 10.38
CA LYS A 464 -26.72 12.17 9.81
C LYS A 464 -27.32 11.15 8.85
N LEU A 465 -26.48 10.54 8.01
CA LEU A 465 -26.95 9.64 6.96
C LEU A 465 -27.00 8.16 7.41
N SER A 466 -26.17 7.76 8.38
CA SER A 466 -26.11 6.37 8.83
C SER A 466 -27.46 5.77 9.24
N PRO A 467 -28.32 6.46 10.03
CA PRO A 467 -29.63 5.89 10.40
C PRO A 467 -30.53 5.66 9.19
N GLY A 468 -30.55 6.59 8.24
CA GLY A 468 -31.34 6.45 7.01
C GLY A 468 -30.82 5.33 6.11
N ILE A 469 -29.49 5.15 6.03
CA ILE A 469 -28.86 4.05 5.28
C ILE A 469 -29.30 2.71 5.88
N ILE A 470 -29.21 2.52 7.20
CA ILE A 470 -29.69 1.30 7.89
C ILE A 470 -31.16 1.07 7.58
N GLN A 471 -32.01 2.10 7.68
CA GLN A 471 -33.43 1.98 7.39
C GLN A 471 -33.71 1.59 5.94
N TYR A 472 -32.94 2.12 4.96
CA TYR A 472 -33.05 1.74 3.56
C TYR A 472 -32.71 0.25 3.37
N PHE A 473 -31.59 -0.22 3.95
CA PHE A 473 -31.16 -1.61 3.89
C PHE A 473 -32.22 -2.56 4.45
N ASN A 474 -32.78 -2.23 5.62
CA ASN A 474 -33.85 -3.00 6.24
C ASN A 474 -35.10 -3.09 5.36
N ARG A 475 -35.47 -2.00 4.67
CA ARG A 475 -36.61 -2.02 3.72
C ARG A 475 -36.35 -2.93 2.53
N GLN A 476 -35.12 -3.08 2.08
CA GLN A 476 -34.73 -3.99 0.98
C GLN A 476 -34.52 -5.44 1.43
N GLY A 477 -34.54 -5.72 2.73
CA GLY A 477 -34.20 -7.03 3.30
C GLY A 477 -32.70 -7.38 3.17
N TRP A 478 -31.84 -6.38 3.03
CA TRP A 478 -30.41 -6.56 2.97
C TRP A 478 -29.80 -6.67 4.36
N GLU A 479 -28.61 -7.33 4.48
CA GLU A 479 -27.84 -7.32 5.72
C GLU A 479 -27.44 -5.89 6.12
N ASP A 480 -27.37 -5.65 7.42
CA ASP A 480 -26.90 -4.36 7.96
C ASP A 480 -25.50 -4.03 7.45
N PRO A 481 -25.26 -2.79 7.01
CA PRO A 481 -23.95 -2.41 6.51
C PRO A 481 -22.89 -2.41 7.61
N ALA A 482 -21.66 -2.72 7.21
CA ALA A 482 -20.50 -2.74 8.08
C ALA A 482 -19.96 -1.31 8.30
N PHE A 483 -20.08 -0.77 9.50
CA PHE A 483 -19.60 0.57 9.85
C PHE A 483 -18.13 0.56 10.28
N LEU A 484 -17.26 1.16 9.47
CA LEU A 484 -15.85 1.34 9.78
C LEU A 484 -15.61 2.78 10.23
N LYS A 485 -15.33 2.96 11.50
CA LYS A 485 -14.97 4.27 12.09
C LYS A 485 -13.45 4.42 12.21
N GLN A 486 -12.97 5.65 12.20
CA GLN A 486 -11.58 5.96 12.52
C GLN A 486 -11.26 5.70 14.01
N GLY A 487 -12.24 5.78 14.88
CA GLY A 487 -12.11 5.69 16.34
C GLY A 487 -12.18 4.27 16.92
N TYR A 488 -12.28 4.20 18.26
CA TYR A 488 -12.01 2.99 19.07
C TYR A 488 -13.15 1.96 19.13
N ASP A 489 -14.34 2.22 18.62
CA ASP A 489 -15.46 1.27 18.63
C ASP A 489 -15.28 0.20 17.53
N ALA A 490 -14.51 -0.79 17.87
CA ALA A 490 -14.01 -1.77 16.94
C ALA A 490 -14.78 -3.08 17.04
N GLY A 491 -16.06 -3.06 16.69
CA GLY A 491 -16.79 -4.31 16.42
C GLY A 491 -16.37 -4.94 15.09
N VAL A 492 -16.00 -4.12 14.09
CA VAL A 492 -15.71 -4.58 12.72
C VAL A 492 -14.33 -4.12 12.31
N THR A 493 -13.48 -5.07 11.92
CA THR A 493 -12.20 -4.79 11.25
C THR A 493 -12.40 -4.86 9.73
N TYR A 494 -11.47 -4.30 8.95
CA TYR A 494 -11.52 -4.38 7.49
C TYR A 494 -11.63 -5.83 6.99
N GLY A 495 -10.92 -6.77 7.59
CA GLY A 495 -10.92 -8.19 7.21
C GLY A 495 -12.11 -9.00 7.75
N SER A 496 -12.88 -8.47 8.70
CA SER A 496 -14.05 -9.16 9.26
C SER A 496 -15.39 -8.53 8.86
N ARG A 497 -15.37 -7.52 7.97
CA ARG A 497 -16.58 -6.87 7.49
C ARG A 497 -17.43 -7.83 6.65
N ARG A 498 -18.74 -7.70 6.80
CA ARG A 498 -19.74 -8.37 5.96
C ARG A 498 -20.64 -7.30 5.35
N GLY A 499 -21.18 -7.58 4.17
CA GLY A 499 -22.05 -6.65 3.47
C GLY A 499 -21.35 -5.36 3.02
N VAL A 500 -22.16 -4.37 2.68
CA VAL A 500 -21.69 -3.05 2.22
C VAL A 500 -20.96 -2.31 3.35
N THR A 501 -19.82 -1.72 3.04
CA THR A 501 -19.04 -0.95 4.01
C THR A 501 -19.54 0.51 4.06
N VAL A 502 -19.77 1.05 5.26
CA VAL A 502 -19.98 2.49 5.48
C VAL A 502 -18.81 3.07 6.24
N THR A 503 -18.18 4.09 5.68
CA THR A 503 -17.03 4.76 6.32
C THR A 503 -17.00 6.24 5.95
N SER A 504 -16.13 7.01 6.61
CA SER A 504 -15.81 8.38 6.21
C SER A 504 -14.57 8.43 5.30
N ILE A 505 -14.31 9.58 4.68
CA ILE A 505 -13.07 9.78 3.93
C ILE A 505 -11.85 9.53 4.83
N GLU A 506 -11.88 10.01 6.07
CA GLU A 506 -10.81 9.76 7.05
C GLU A 506 -10.67 8.27 7.40
N GLY A 507 -11.80 7.57 7.57
CA GLY A 507 -11.81 6.13 7.86
C GLY A 507 -11.35 5.27 6.69
N SER A 508 -11.48 5.78 5.46
CA SER A 508 -11.11 5.08 4.22
C SER A 508 -9.62 5.17 3.86
N LEU A 509 -8.82 5.94 4.61
CA LEU A 509 -7.39 6.08 4.34
C LEU A 509 -6.67 4.73 4.33
N GLY A 510 -5.90 4.49 3.30
CA GLY A 510 -5.18 3.23 3.10
C GLY A 510 -6.05 2.07 2.62
N LEU A 511 -7.38 2.24 2.52
CA LEU A 511 -8.30 1.23 2.00
C LEU A 511 -8.62 1.49 0.52
N ASP A 512 -9.17 0.47 -0.12
CA ASP A 512 -9.73 0.56 -1.47
C ASP A 512 -10.91 -0.42 -1.65
N PHE A 513 -11.79 -0.11 -2.59
CA PHE A 513 -13.02 -0.86 -2.85
C PHE A 513 -13.25 -0.97 -4.35
N ARG A 514 -13.91 -2.03 -4.79
CA ARG A 514 -14.25 -2.17 -6.21
C ARG A 514 -15.23 -1.09 -6.66
N ALA A 515 -16.23 -0.82 -5.83
CA ALA A 515 -17.18 0.25 -6.06
C ALA A 515 -17.27 1.21 -4.87
N VAL A 516 -17.35 2.49 -5.15
CA VAL A 516 -17.52 3.54 -4.15
C VAL A 516 -18.75 4.39 -4.50
N VAL A 517 -19.61 4.58 -3.51
CA VAL A 517 -20.64 5.61 -3.49
C VAL A 517 -20.18 6.71 -2.55
N LEU A 518 -19.72 7.83 -3.09
CA LEU A 518 -19.26 8.98 -2.35
C LEU A 518 -20.42 9.95 -2.14
N ALA A 519 -20.80 10.19 -0.90
CA ALA A 519 -21.96 10.98 -0.53
C ALA A 519 -21.70 11.89 0.70
N GLY A 520 -22.67 12.68 1.07
CA GLY A 520 -22.53 13.63 2.19
C GLY A 520 -21.86 14.93 1.79
N LEU A 521 -21.72 15.17 0.48
CA LEU A 521 -21.22 16.43 -0.06
C LEU A 521 -22.26 17.54 0.22
N ARG A 522 -21.80 18.70 0.65
CA ARG A 522 -22.67 19.83 0.88
C ARG A 522 -22.37 20.93 -0.14
N PRO A 523 -23.37 21.47 -0.82
CA PRO A 523 -23.17 22.65 -1.66
C PRO A 523 -22.72 23.81 -0.76
N LEU A 524 -21.77 24.59 -1.25
CA LEU A 524 -21.39 25.83 -0.57
C LEU A 524 -22.60 26.75 -0.47
N GLY A 525 -22.93 27.17 0.74
CA GLY A 525 -23.97 28.17 0.97
C GLY A 525 -23.62 29.51 0.31
N THR A 526 -24.63 30.37 0.11
CA THR A 526 -24.44 31.68 -0.52
C THR A 526 -23.38 32.52 0.22
N HIS A 527 -23.38 32.47 1.55
CA HIS A 527 -22.39 33.15 2.39
C HIS A 527 -20.99 32.57 2.25
N GLU A 528 -20.84 31.25 2.14
CA GLU A 528 -19.53 30.61 1.96
C GLU A 528 -18.98 30.88 0.57
N LYS A 529 -19.85 30.90 -0.46
CA LYS A 529 -19.46 31.35 -1.81
C LYS A 529 -19.02 32.80 -1.79
N ALA A 530 -19.76 33.70 -1.12
CA ALA A 530 -19.39 35.10 -0.99
C ALA A 530 -18.04 35.26 -0.27
N ARG A 531 -17.81 34.54 0.85
CA ARG A 531 -16.51 34.56 1.56
C ARG A 531 -15.36 34.05 0.72
N LEU A 532 -15.58 33.04 -0.12
CA LEU A 532 -14.55 32.56 -1.06
C LEU A 532 -14.28 33.59 -2.16
N MET A 533 -15.26 34.41 -2.50
CA MET A 533 -15.17 35.43 -3.57
C MET A 533 -14.88 36.83 -3.01
N GLU A 534 -14.81 37.04 -1.68
CA GLU A 534 -14.39 38.29 -1.06
C GLU A 534 -12.99 38.67 -1.49
N ASP A 535 -12.80 39.95 -1.82
CA ASP A 535 -11.56 40.56 -2.31
C ASP A 535 -10.37 40.20 -1.42
N PHE A 536 -9.43 39.48 -2.00
CA PHE A 536 -8.20 39.04 -1.34
C PHE A 536 -7.24 40.20 -1.05
N GLU A 537 -7.47 41.37 -1.65
CA GLU A 537 -6.61 42.55 -1.53
C GLU A 537 -6.54 43.14 -0.12
N ASN A 538 -7.54 42.83 0.73
CA ASN A 538 -7.65 43.35 2.10
C ASN A 538 -7.32 42.34 3.19
N LEU A 539 -6.90 41.11 2.83
CA LEU A 539 -6.58 40.07 3.81
C LEU A 539 -5.12 40.14 4.25
N SER A 540 -4.89 39.95 5.55
CA SER A 540 -3.53 39.76 6.06
C SER A 540 -2.89 38.49 5.47
N PHE A 541 -1.56 38.43 5.47
CA PHE A 541 -0.82 37.24 5.02
C PHE A 541 -1.26 35.97 5.75
N GLU A 542 -1.58 36.08 7.03
CA GLU A 542 -2.05 34.97 7.87
C GLU A 542 -3.43 34.47 7.42
N GLN A 543 -4.37 35.38 7.17
CA GLN A 543 -5.71 35.06 6.65
C GLN A 543 -5.67 34.43 5.25
N LEU A 544 -4.78 34.91 4.37
CA LEU A 544 -4.56 34.32 3.06
C LEU A 544 -4.00 32.89 3.17
N THR A 545 -3.09 32.68 4.11
CA THR A 545 -2.52 31.35 4.35
C THR A 545 -3.56 30.37 4.85
N GLU A 546 -4.40 30.78 5.81
CA GLU A 546 -5.51 29.97 6.33
C GLU A 546 -6.52 29.62 5.25
N LYS A 547 -6.90 30.59 4.39
CA LYS A 547 -7.79 30.32 3.25
C LYS A 547 -7.19 29.33 2.25
N ARG A 548 -5.91 29.48 1.93
CA ARG A 548 -5.17 28.53 1.06
C ARG A 548 -5.18 27.13 1.61
N GLU A 549 -4.87 26.99 2.89
CA GLU A 549 -4.82 25.70 3.57
C GLU A 549 -6.22 25.07 3.64
N ALA A 550 -7.26 25.84 3.94
CA ALA A 550 -8.64 25.35 3.95
C ALA A 550 -9.10 24.90 2.56
N PHE A 551 -8.81 25.68 1.51
CA PHE A 551 -9.13 25.30 0.14
C PHE A 551 -8.41 24.02 -0.27
N ARG A 552 -7.11 23.92 -0.04
CA ARG A 552 -6.31 22.73 -0.33
C ARG A 552 -6.86 21.50 0.41
N LYS A 553 -7.21 21.64 1.68
CA LYS A 553 -7.80 20.56 2.47
C LYS A 553 -9.08 20.03 1.83
N ASN A 554 -9.99 20.89 1.40
CA ASN A 554 -11.24 20.48 0.75
C ASN A 554 -10.97 19.74 -0.57
N VAL A 555 -10.02 20.23 -1.38
CA VAL A 555 -9.61 19.54 -2.62
C VAL A 555 -9.04 18.16 -2.30
N ASN A 556 -8.18 18.07 -1.30
CA ASN A 556 -7.57 16.81 -0.89
C ASN A 556 -8.60 15.80 -0.34
N PHE A 557 -9.63 16.27 0.36
CA PHE A 557 -10.71 15.42 0.86
C PHE A 557 -11.43 14.70 -0.27
N LEU A 558 -11.95 15.46 -1.25
CA LEU A 558 -12.68 14.86 -2.37
C LEU A 558 -11.77 14.01 -3.25
N TYR A 559 -10.55 14.48 -3.53
CA TYR A 559 -9.52 13.69 -4.21
C TYR A 559 -9.31 12.33 -3.51
N THR A 560 -9.14 12.35 -2.19
CA THR A 560 -8.94 11.12 -1.40
C THR A 560 -10.13 10.17 -1.51
N GLY A 561 -11.36 10.68 -1.37
CA GLY A 561 -12.57 9.86 -1.48
C GLY A 561 -12.69 9.20 -2.86
N CYS A 562 -12.54 9.97 -3.93
CA CYS A 562 -12.60 9.45 -5.30
C CYS A 562 -11.53 8.39 -5.60
N THR A 563 -10.31 8.57 -5.07
CA THR A 563 -9.21 7.63 -5.28
C THR A 563 -9.37 6.28 -4.58
N ARG A 564 -10.42 6.08 -3.76
CA ARG A 564 -10.72 4.77 -3.13
C ARG A 564 -11.39 3.78 -4.07
N ALA A 565 -12.02 4.25 -5.16
CA ALA A 565 -12.73 3.42 -6.12
C ALA A 565 -11.77 2.73 -7.10
N LYS A 566 -11.98 1.42 -7.35
CA LYS A 566 -11.23 0.66 -8.37
C LYS A 566 -11.93 0.69 -9.72
N ASP A 567 -13.16 0.22 -9.77
CA ASP A 567 -13.88 -0.07 -11.00
C ASP A 567 -15.08 0.85 -11.21
N GLU A 568 -15.79 1.20 -10.13
CA GLU A 568 -17.02 1.97 -10.15
C GLU A 568 -16.96 3.12 -9.15
N LEU A 569 -17.36 4.31 -9.59
CA LEU A 569 -17.46 5.49 -8.74
C LEU A 569 -18.79 6.20 -9.00
N THR A 570 -19.60 6.33 -7.95
CA THR A 570 -20.80 7.18 -7.95
C THR A 570 -20.59 8.32 -6.96
N ILE A 571 -20.89 9.54 -7.38
CA ILE A 571 -20.82 10.75 -6.56
C ILE A 571 -22.24 11.32 -6.46
N ILE A 572 -22.72 11.53 -5.21
CA ILE A 572 -24.07 12.02 -4.89
C ILE A 572 -23.96 13.39 -4.21
#